data_526dcb6ff1d500a3ef970509ed68e161
#
_entry.id   526dcb6ff1d500a3ef970509ed68e161
#
_cell.length_a   1.000
_cell.length_b   1.000
_cell.length_c   1.000
_cell.angle_alpha   90.00
_cell.angle_beta   90.00
_cell.angle_gamma   90.00
#
_symmetry.space_group_name_H-M   'P 1'
#
loop_
_entity.id
_entity.type
_entity.pdbx_description
1 polymer ?
#
loop_
_entity_poly.entity_id
_entity_poly.type
_entity_poly.pdbx_seq_one_letter_code
_entity_poly.pdbx_strand_id
1 'polypeptide(L)'
;MKLKKCVGIFLFSTLCLNVGAIDHKGITFDRLAPDRFTLMENGVANEILVDEQEDAGVMIAVRNLQNDFKRVSGRAAGLCYTPGVKRMIMVGTLKSRYIRELVKAKKIDASLLEGKNEKYLMTVVSAPLNGVDEALVIAGSDKRGTIYGIYELSEQIGVSPWYDWVDVPVM
;
A
#
# COMPACT_ATOMS: atom_id res chain seq x y z
N MET A 1 42.14 -27.88 55.96
CA MET A 1 40.98 -27.02 55.80
C MET A 1 41.01 -26.44 54.37
N LYS A 2 40.30 -27.04 53.40
CA LYS A 2 40.36 -26.68 51.97
C LYS A 2 39.23 -25.71 51.64
N LEU A 3 39.57 -24.52 51.25
CA LEU A 3 38.68 -23.45 50.81
C LEU A 3 38.24 -23.72 49.36
N LYS A 4 36.97 -24.02 49.14
CA LYS A 4 36.38 -24.14 47.78
C LYS A 4 36.03 -22.76 47.31
N LYS A 5 36.70 -22.29 46.27
CA LYS A 5 36.30 -21.08 45.52
C LYS A 5 35.10 -21.44 44.62
N CYS A 6 33.95 -20.84 44.89
CA CYS A 6 32.82 -20.83 43.96
C CYS A 6 33.05 -19.71 42.93
N VAL A 7 33.25 -20.11 41.69
CA VAL A 7 33.26 -19.18 40.54
C VAL A 7 31.80 -19.10 40.05
N GLY A 8 31.18 -17.98 40.35
CA GLY A 8 29.87 -17.67 39.79
C GLY A 8 29.98 -17.25 38.33
N ILE A 9 29.49 -18.06 37.43
CA ILE A 9 29.34 -17.70 36.01
C ILE A 9 28.10 -16.80 35.91
N PHE A 10 28.33 -15.51 35.73
CA PHE A 10 27.24 -14.59 35.33
C PHE A 10 26.94 -14.82 33.86
N LEU A 11 25.83 -15.50 33.59
CA LEU A 11 25.25 -15.58 32.25
C LEU A 11 24.62 -14.22 31.91
N PHE A 12 25.33 -13.41 31.14
CA PHE A 12 24.77 -12.21 30.54
C PHE A 12 23.83 -12.67 29.41
N SER A 13 22.54 -12.77 29.73
CA SER A 13 21.52 -12.96 28.72
C SER A 13 21.43 -11.68 27.87
N THR A 14 22.09 -11.71 26.72
CA THR A 14 21.92 -10.66 25.71
C THR A 14 20.53 -10.80 25.15
N LEU A 15 19.61 -9.99 25.66
CA LEU A 15 18.27 -9.81 25.08
C LEU A 15 18.48 -9.12 23.73
N CYS A 16 18.60 -9.89 22.67
CA CYS A 16 18.49 -9.40 21.31
C CYS A 16 17.06 -8.88 21.14
N LEU A 17 16.87 -7.59 21.31
CA LEU A 17 15.72 -6.90 20.78
C LEU A 17 15.77 -7.10 19.27
N ASN A 18 14.96 -8.02 18.77
CA ASN A 18 14.61 -8.05 17.36
C ASN A 18 13.88 -6.72 17.10
N VAL A 19 14.64 -5.70 16.69
CA VAL A 19 14.10 -4.60 15.93
C VAL A 19 13.69 -5.26 14.62
N GLY A 20 12.43 -5.70 14.55
CA GLY A 20 11.85 -6.11 13.31
C GLY A 20 11.96 -4.91 12.38
N ALA A 21 12.89 -4.96 11.42
CA ALA A 21 12.77 -4.15 10.24
C ALA A 21 11.31 -4.34 9.79
N ILE A 22 10.63 -3.22 9.49
CA ILE A 22 9.30 -3.27 8.88
C ILE A 22 9.51 -4.19 7.68
N ASP A 23 8.95 -5.39 7.78
CA ASP A 23 8.99 -6.36 6.70
C ASP A 23 8.10 -5.76 5.61
N HIS A 24 8.71 -4.98 4.74
CA HIS A 24 8.10 -4.58 3.49
C HIS A 24 7.91 -5.89 2.72
N LYS A 25 6.76 -6.53 2.94
CA LYS A 25 6.27 -7.59 2.07
C LYS A 25 6.01 -6.94 0.72
N GLY A 26 7.13 -6.58 0.09
CA GLY A 26 7.18 -5.74 -1.07
C GLY A 26 6.51 -6.40 -2.25
N ILE A 27 6.12 -5.58 -3.18
CA ILE A 27 5.79 -5.98 -4.53
C ILE A 27 6.99 -6.75 -5.06
N THR A 28 6.76 -7.99 -5.47
CA THR A 28 7.77 -8.78 -6.15
C THR A 28 7.58 -8.60 -7.65
N PHE A 29 8.67 -8.35 -8.38
CA PHE A 29 8.67 -8.27 -9.85
C PHE A 29 8.72 -9.64 -10.51
N ASP A 30 8.41 -10.68 -9.74
CA ASP A 30 8.48 -12.06 -10.15
C ASP A 30 7.18 -12.56 -10.75
N ARG A 31 7.18 -13.83 -11.04
CA ARG A 31 6.11 -14.57 -11.72
C ARG A 31 4.76 -14.38 -11.05
N LEU A 32 3.71 -14.37 -11.89
CA LEU A 32 2.32 -14.46 -11.44
C LEU A 32 2.18 -15.63 -10.45
N ALA A 33 1.68 -15.35 -9.26
CA ALA A 33 1.38 -16.35 -8.26
C ALA A 33 -0.13 -16.34 -7.97
N PRO A 34 -0.78 -17.51 -7.89
CA PRO A 34 -2.23 -17.61 -7.80
C PRO A 34 -2.81 -17.04 -6.50
N ASP A 35 -1.97 -16.82 -5.49
CA ASP A 35 -2.33 -16.30 -4.16
C ASP A 35 -1.97 -14.81 -3.98
N ARG A 36 -1.57 -14.12 -5.06
CA ARG A 36 -1.14 -12.73 -5.02
C ARG A 36 -1.96 -11.85 -5.96
N PHE A 37 -2.22 -10.63 -5.52
CA PHE A 37 -2.81 -9.61 -6.38
C PHE A 37 -1.83 -9.23 -7.50
N THR A 38 -2.27 -9.38 -8.73
CA THR A 38 -1.48 -8.98 -9.90
C THR A 38 -1.67 -7.49 -10.13
N LEU A 39 -0.66 -6.69 -9.80
CA LEU A 39 -0.70 -5.24 -9.93
C LEU A 39 -0.56 -4.80 -11.39
N MET A 40 0.26 -5.52 -12.15
CA MET A 40 0.58 -5.24 -13.55
C MET A 40 0.81 -6.55 -14.30
N GLU A 41 0.30 -6.63 -15.52
CA GLU A 41 0.50 -7.78 -16.39
C GLU A 41 0.83 -7.31 -17.81
N ASN A 42 1.88 -7.88 -18.43
CA ASN A 42 2.34 -7.54 -19.78
C ASN A 42 2.58 -6.02 -19.97
N GLY A 43 3.11 -5.34 -18.98
CA GLY A 43 3.36 -3.90 -19.00
C GLY A 43 2.10 -3.03 -18.91
N VAL A 44 0.95 -3.62 -18.55
CA VAL A 44 -0.31 -2.90 -18.34
C VAL A 44 -0.68 -2.98 -16.87
N ALA A 45 -0.69 -1.83 -16.19
CA ALA A 45 -1.16 -1.73 -14.81
C ALA A 45 -2.69 -1.78 -14.73
N ASN A 46 -3.21 -2.26 -13.59
CA ASN A 46 -4.64 -2.17 -13.31
C ASN A 46 -5.09 -0.70 -13.27
N GLU A 47 -6.35 -0.47 -13.65
CA GLU A 47 -6.96 0.85 -13.56
C GLU A 47 -7.09 1.31 -12.11
N ILE A 48 -6.95 2.61 -11.91
CA ILE A 48 -7.11 3.25 -10.60
C ILE A 48 -8.54 3.77 -10.52
N LEU A 49 -9.34 3.22 -9.60
CA LEU A 49 -10.68 3.70 -9.27
C LEU A 49 -10.60 4.70 -8.13
N VAL A 50 -11.13 5.88 -8.34
CA VAL A 50 -11.22 6.94 -7.33
C VAL A 50 -12.61 7.58 -7.38
N ASP A 51 -13.08 8.13 -6.26
CA ASP A 51 -14.32 8.91 -6.24
C ASP A 51 -14.08 10.25 -6.97
N GLU A 52 -14.98 10.63 -7.86
CA GLU A 52 -14.90 11.91 -8.59
C GLU A 52 -14.88 13.12 -7.64
N GLN A 53 -15.46 12.96 -6.45
CA GLN A 53 -15.54 14.01 -5.42
C GLN A 53 -14.39 13.92 -4.38
N GLU A 54 -13.34 13.15 -4.66
CA GLU A 54 -12.21 13.02 -3.73
C GLU A 54 -11.43 14.35 -3.63
N ASP A 55 -10.69 14.53 -2.51
CA ASP A 55 -9.87 15.74 -2.27
C ASP A 55 -8.88 16.00 -3.42
N ALA A 56 -8.75 17.26 -3.81
CA ALA A 56 -7.87 17.65 -4.92
C ALA A 56 -6.40 17.21 -4.70
N GLY A 57 -5.91 17.19 -3.46
CA GLY A 57 -4.57 16.71 -3.13
C GLY A 57 -4.43 15.21 -3.36
N VAL A 58 -5.47 14.42 -3.06
CA VAL A 58 -5.50 12.99 -3.36
C VAL A 58 -5.51 12.77 -4.87
N MET A 59 -6.28 13.58 -5.62
CA MET A 59 -6.32 13.49 -7.08
C MET A 59 -4.96 13.81 -7.73
N ILE A 60 -4.20 14.74 -7.16
CA ILE A 60 -2.82 15.01 -7.61
C ILE A 60 -1.94 13.78 -7.37
N ALA A 61 -1.98 13.20 -6.17
CA ALA A 61 -1.19 12.00 -5.86
C ALA A 61 -1.58 10.80 -6.75
N VAL A 62 -2.87 10.62 -7.06
CA VAL A 62 -3.34 9.58 -8.00
C VAL A 62 -2.74 9.78 -9.39
N ARG A 63 -2.68 11.02 -9.89
CA ARG A 63 -2.04 11.33 -11.19
C ARG A 63 -0.53 11.08 -11.15
N ASN A 64 0.12 11.35 -10.03
CA ASN A 64 1.53 11.01 -9.85
C ASN A 64 1.72 9.49 -9.92
N LEU A 65 0.88 8.71 -9.24
CA LEU A 65 0.91 7.25 -9.32
C LEU A 65 0.72 6.73 -10.76
N GLN A 66 -0.18 7.34 -11.55
CA GLN A 66 -0.32 7.00 -12.97
C GLN A 66 1.00 7.22 -13.74
N ASN A 67 1.69 8.34 -13.47
CA ASN A 67 2.98 8.65 -14.06
C ASN A 67 4.07 7.69 -13.57
N ASP A 68 4.02 7.27 -12.32
CA ASP A 68 4.97 6.33 -11.74
C ASP A 68 4.83 4.95 -12.41
N PHE A 69 3.60 4.48 -12.63
CA PHE A 69 3.38 3.31 -13.47
C PHE A 69 3.97 3.46 -14.87
N LYS A 70 3.85 4.65 -15.48
CA LYS A 70 4.46 4.92 -16.79
C LYS A 70 5.99 4.87 -16.74
N ARG A 71 6.60 5.40 -15.68
CA ARG A 71 8.05 5.36 -15.47
C ARG A 71 8.57 3.92 -15.38
N VAL A 72 7.84 3.06 -14.66
CA VAL A 72 8.23 1.66 -14.43
C VAL A 72 7.94 0.76 -15.63
N SER A 73 6.79 0.93 -16.28
CA SER A 73 6.29 -0.02 -17.30
C SER A 73 6.25 0.53 -18.72
N GLY A 74 6.52 1.82 -18.89
CA GLY A 74 6.35 2.51 -20.17
C GLY A 74 4.90 2.94 -20.45
N ARG A 75 3.91 2.55 -19.64
CA ARG A 75 2.49 2.88 -19.82
C ARG A 75 1.87 3.38 -18.52
N ALA A 76 1.13 4.49 -18.60
CA ALA A 76 0.37 4.99 -17.46
C ALA A 76 -0.79 4.04 -17.10
N ALA A 77 -1.07 3.91 -15.82
CA ALA A 77 -2.29 3.23 -15.36
C ALA A 77 -3.53 4.03 -15.81
N GLY A 78 -4.61 3.32 -16.15
CA GLY A 78 -5.91 3.95 -16.41
C GLY A 78 -6.45 4.61 -15.14
N LEU A 79 -7.23 5.68 -15.30
CA LEU A 79 -8.00 6.30 -14.22
C LEU A 79 -9.48 6.20 -14.54
N CYS A 80 -10.26 5.72 -13.61
CA CYS A 80 -11.71 5.62 -13.75
C CYS A 80 -12.42 6.13 -12.50
N TYR A 81 -13.66 6.58 -12.67
CA TYR A 81 -14.55 7.05 -11.61
C TYR A 81 -15.71 6.09 -11.36
N THR A 82 -15.83 5.07 -12.21
CA THR A 82 -16.81 4.00 -12.10
C THR A 82 -16.14 2.65 -12.33
N PRO A 83 -16.48 1.60 -11.57
CA PRO A 83 -15.92 0.28 -11.81
C PRO A 83 -16.29 -0.24 -13.19
N GLY A 84 -15.30 -0.75 -13.93
CA GLY A 84 -15.50 -1.25 -15.30
C GLY A 84 -14.67 -2.48 -15.63
N VAL A 85 -13.76 -2.88 -14.74
CA VAL A 85 -12.83 -3.98 -14.95
C VAL A 85 -12.83 -4.95 -13.76
N LYS A 86 -12.34 -6.16 -13.99
CA LYS A 86 -12.35 -7.24 -13.00
C LYS A 86 -11.34 -7.06 -11.86
N ARG A 87 -10.21 -6.42 -12.15
CA ARG A 87 -9.18 -6.06 -11.16
C ARG A 87 -8.89 -4.58 -11.23
N MET A 88 -8.69 -3.95 -10.08
CA MET A 88 -8.40 -2.52 -10.02
C MET A 88 -7.63 -2.14 -8.76
N ILE A 89 -7.09 -0.93 -8.76
CA ILE A 89 -6.55 -0.26 -7.59
C ILE A 89 -7.62 0.72 -7.12
N MET A 90 -8.12 0.59 -5.89
CA MET A 90 -9.12 1.50 -5.33
C MET A 90 -8.46 2.45 -4.36
N VAL A 91 -8.63 3.75 -4.56
CA VAL A 91 -8.01 4.78 -3.74
C VAL A 91 -9.07 5.72 -3.18
N GLY A 92 -8.95 6.07 -1.90
CA GLY A 92 -9.81 7.09 -1.31
C GLY A 92 -9.64 7.29 0.18
N THR A 93 -10.20 8.39 0.67
CA THR A 93 -10.37 8.64 2.11
C THR A 93 -11.55 7.83 2.65
N LEU A 94 -11.69 7.73 3.98
CA LEU A 94 -12.90 7.18 4.62
C LEU A 94 -14.20 7.90 4.20
N LYS A 95 -14.10 9.11 3.63
CA LYS A 95 -15.27 9.87 3.14
C LYS A 95 -15.65 9.51 1.70
N SER A 96 -14.76 8.90 0.95
CA SER A 96 -14.97 8.47 -0.42
C SER A 96 -16.12 7.45 -0.52
N ARG A 97 -16.91 7.55 -1.57
CA ARG A 97 -18.06 6.67 -1.81
C ARG A 97 -17.67 5.20 -1.76
N TYR A 98 -16.66 4.81 -2.49
CA TYR A 98 -16.25 3.42 -2.60
C TYR A 98 -15.67 2.87 -1.30
N ILE A 99 -14.86 3.66 -0.59
CA ILE A 99 -14.32 3.23 0.71
C ILE A 99 -15.44 3.06 1.73
N ARG A 100 -16.43 3.95 1.77
CA ARG A 100 -17.61 3.79 2.63
C ARG A 100 -18.42 2.53 2.29
N GLU A 101 -18.55 2.18 1.01
CA GLU A 101 -19.20 0.95 0.59
C GLU A 101 -18.46 -0.30 1.13
N LEU A 102 -17.12 -0.31 1.06
CA LEU A 102 -16.31 -1.40 1.61
C LEU A 102 -16.44 -1.52 3.13
N VAL A 103 -16.43 -0.38 3.83
CA VAL A 103 -16.64 -0.34 5.30
C VAL A 103 -18.03 -0.87 5.66
N LYS A 104 -19.09 -0.39 4.98
CA LYS A 104 -20.46 -0.84 5.18
C LYS A 104 -20.64 -2.34 4.92
N ALA A 105 -19.95 -2.86 3.91
CA ALA A 105 -19.94 -4.27 3.57
C ALA A 105 -18.99 -5.11 4.46
N LYS A 106 -18.34 -4.50 5.47
CA LYS A 106 -17.35 -5.14 6.37
C LYS A 106 -16.19 -5.81 5.62
N LYS A 107 -15.80 -5.27 4.48
CA LYS A 107 -14.69 -5.77 3.67
C LYS A 107 -13.36 -5.15 4.09
N ILE A 108 -13.39 -4.00 4.73
CA ILE A 108 -12.26 -3.38 5.41
C ILE A 108 -12.68 -2.95 6.82
N ASP A 109 -11.74 -2.99 7.74
CA ASP A 109 -11.96 -2.59 9.14
C ASP A 109 -11.67 -1.09 9.29
N ALA A 110 -12.74 -0.30 9.39
CA ALA A 110 -12.65 1.15 9.56
C ALA A 110 -11.98 1.55 10.89
N SER A 111 -12.03 0.71 11.93
CA SER A 111 -11.44 1.02 13.25
C SER A 111 -9.92 1.24 13.18
N LEU A 112 -9.28 0.69 12.16
CA LEU A 112 -7.86 0.90 11.90
C LEU A 112 -7.54 2.34 11.48
N LEU A 113 -8.53 3.08 10.99
CA LEU A 113 -8.40 4.41 10.39
C LEU A 113 -9.21 5.48 11.13
N GLU A 114 -10.40 5.14 11.65
CA GLU A 114 -11.29 6.07 12.34
C GLU A 114 -10.62 6.73 13.56
N GLY A 115 -10.75 8.05 13.66
CA GLY A 115 -10.14 8.83 14.73
C GLY A 115 -8.61 8.89 14.71
N LYS A 116 -7.98 8.40 13.63
CA LYS A 116 -6.53 8.51 13.42
C LYS A 116 -6.23 9.65 12.46
N ASN A 117 -5.02 10.21 12.58
CA ASN A 117 -4.51 11.20 11.66
C ASN A 117 -3.43 10.56 10.78
N GLU A 118 -3.45 10.90 9.50
CA GLU A 118 -2.38 10.53 8.55
C GLU A 118 -2.11 9.02 8.46
N LYS A 119 -3.09 8.20 8.79
CA LYS A 119 -3.01 6.74 8.68
C LYS A 119 -3.60 6.26 7.36
N TYR A 120 -3.03 5.20 6.83
CA TYR A 120 -3.60 4.48 5.69
C TYR A 120 -3.63 2.98 5.95
N LEU A 121 -4.49 2.30 5.21
CA LEU A 121 -4.58 0.86 5.07
C LEU A 121 -4.34 0.53 3.60
N MET A 122 -3.43 -0.39 3.32
CA MET A 122 -3.25 -0.98 1.99
C MET A 122 -3.50 -2.48 2.11
N THR A 123 -4.52 -2.96 1.40
CA THR A 123 -4.92 -4.37 1.48
C THR A 123 -5.60 -4.84 0.20
N VAL A 124 -5.53 -6.13 -0.06
CA VAL A 124 -6.27 -6.75 -1.17
C VAL A 124 -7.63 -7.20 -0.68
N VAL A 125 -8.67 -6.85 -1.43
CA VAL A 125 -10.06 -7.19 -1.12
C VAL A 125 -10.66 -7.97 -2.27
N SER A 126 -11.16 -9.17 -1.98
CA SER A 126 -11.90 -9.98 -2.94
C SER A 126 -13.35 -9.50 -3.07
N ALA A 127 -13.85 -9.48 -4.31
CA ALA A 127 -15.18 -9.00 -4.67
C ALA A 127 -15.54 -7.64 -4.01
N PRO A 128 -14.71 -6.60 -4.12
CA PRO A 128 -14.89 -5.35 -3.40
C PRO A 128 -16.22 -4.67 -3.76
N LEU A 129 -16.56 -4.65 -5.03
CA LEU A 129 -17.78 -4.06 -5.59
C LEU A 129 -18.42 -5.03 -6.57
N ASN A 130 -19.69 -4.76 -6.92
CA ASN A 130 -20.37 -5.57 -7.93
C ASN A 130 -19.62 -5.48 -9.27
N GLY A 131 -19.31 -6.63 -9.85
CA GLY A 131 -18.59 -6.75 -11.13
C GLY A 131 -17.06 -6.66 -11.01
N VAL A 132 -16.50 -6.41 -9.83
CA VAL A 132 -15.05 -6.41 -9.57
C VAL A 132 -14.68 -7.66 -8.78
N ASP A 133 -13.78 -8.46 -9.32
CA ASP A 133 -13.39 -9.72 -8.69
C ASP A 133 -12.37 -9.47 -7.55
N GLU A 134 -11.49 -8.50 -7.72
CA GLU A 134 -10.42 -8.21 -6.75
C GLU A 134 -9.94 -6.77 -6.86
N ALA A 135 -9.57 -6.15 -5.75
CA ALA A 135 -8.92 -4.84 -5.75
C ALA A 135 -7.82 -4.71 -4.70
N LEU A 136 -6.73 -4.01 -5.08
CA LEU A 136 -5.83 -3.41 -4.11
C LEU A 136 -6.46 -2.12 -3.61
N VAL A 137 -6.80 -2.08 -2.32
CA VAL A 137 -7.44 -0.93 -1.69
C VAL A 137 -6.41 -0.11 -0.92
N ILE A 138 -6.34 1.18 -1.22
CA ILE A 138 -5.59 2.19 -0.47
C ILE A 138 -6.61 3.13 0.17
N ALA A 139 -6.86 2.95 1.46
CA ALA A 139 -7.82 3.74 2.22
C ALA A 139 -7.09 4.58 3.26
N GLY A 140 -7.32 5.89 3.28
CA GLY A 140 -6.75 6.79 4.28
C GLY A 140 -7.76 7.26 5.31
N SER A 141 -7.31 7.48 6.56
CA SER A 141 -8.09 8.12 7.61
C SER A 141 -8.50 9.55 7.23
N ASP A 142 -7.64 10.21 6.47
CA ASP A 142 -7.80 11.55 5.95
C ASP A 142 -7.04 11.67 4.60
N LYS A 143 -7.05 12.87 4.00
CA LYS A 143 -6.36 13.11 2.73
C LYS A 143 -4.86 12.83 2.79
N ARG A 144 -4.19 13.19 3.90
CA ARG A 144 -2.74 12.98 4.03
C ARG A 144 -2.40 11.51 4.15
N GLY A 145 -3.16 10.76 4.97
CA GLY A 145 -3.03 9.31 5.05
C GLY A 145 -3.22 8.64 3.70
N THR A 146 -4.24 9.05 2.91
CA THR A 146 -4.45 8.52 1.57
C THR A 146 -3.26 8.82 0.65
N ILE A 147 -2.75 10.05 0.67
CA ILE A 147 -1.57 10.47 -0.11
C ILE A 147 -0.34 9.62 0.28
N TYR A 148 -0.12 9.38 1.56
CA TYR A 148 1.00 8.53 2.03
C TYR A 148 0.87 7.09 1.52
N GLY A 149 -0.33 6.51 1.56
CA GLY A 149 -0.55 5.18 1.00
C GLY A 149 -0.31 5.09 -0.51
N ILE A 150 -0.64 6.16 -1.25
CA ILE A 150 -0.35 6.25 -2.69
C ILE A 150 1.17 6.27 -2.93
N TYR A 151 1.92 7.11 -2.22
CA TYR A 151 3.36 7.20 -2.39
C TYR A 151 4.11 5.96 -1.86
N GLU A 152 3.57 5.29 -0.84
CA GLU A 152 4.06 3.97 -0.43
C GLU A 152 3.97 2.96 -1.60
N LEU A 153 2.85 2.95 -2.32
CA LEU A 153 2.73 2.10 -3.52
C LEU A 153 3.74 2.52 -4.61
N SER A 154 3.93 3.82 -4.83
CA SER A 154 4.92 4.33 -5.78
C SER A 154 6.33 3.85 -5.43
N GLU A 155 6.72 3.91 -4.17
CA GLU A 155 8.01 3.43 -3.69
C GLU A 155 8.15 1.91 -3.90
N GLN A 156 7.12 1.15 -3.56
CA GLN A 156 7.13 -0.30 -3.73
C GLN A 156 7.22 -0.76 -5.19
N ILE A 157 6.71 0.01 -6.15
CA ILE A 157 6.87 -0.30 -7.57
C ILE A 157 8.21 0.19 -8.15
N GLY A 158 9.08 0.78 -7.33
CA GLY A 158 10.45 1.15 -7.69
C GLY A 158 10.66 2.63 -7.98
N VAL A 159 9.70 3.50 -7.72
CA VAL A 159 9.85 4.96 -7.86
C VAL A 159 10.27 5.56 -6.53
N SER A 160 11.51 6.02 -6.45
CA SER A 160 12.04 6.65 -5.23
C SER A 160 11.25 7.93 -4.89
N PRO A 161 10.94 8.18 -3.59
CA PRO A 161 10.38 9.45 -3.13
C PRO A 161 11.27 10.65 -3.48
N TRP A 162 12.54 10.42 -3.75
CA TRP A 162 13.54 11.42 -4.11
C TRP A 162 13.75 11.55 -5.63
N TYR A 163 12.95 10.86 -6.44
CA TYR A 163 13.10 10.83 -7.90
C TYR A 163 13.21 12.23 -8.51
N ASP A 164 12.30 13.13 -8.14
CA ASP A 164 12.25 14.48 -8.69
C ASP A 164 13.27 15.46 -8.05
N TRP A 165 14.02 15.03 -7.01
CA TRP A 165 14.92 15.91 -6.25
C TRP A 165 16.40 15.56 -6.41
N VAL A 166 16.75 14.33 -6.70
CA VAL A 166 18.14 13.83 -6.65
C VAL A 166 18.49 12.94 -7.85
N ASP A 167 17.71 12.98 -8.93
CA ASP A 167 17.92 12.17 -10.15
C ASP A 167 18.14 10.67 -9.87
N VAL A 168 17.45 10.13 -8.85
CA VAL A 168 17.51 8.71 -8.53
C VAL A 168 16.78 7.92 -9.62
N PRO A 169 17.43 6.97 -10.31
CA PRO A 169 16.78 6.20 -11.34
C PRO A 169 15.65 5.33 -10.80
N VAL A 170 14.66 5.06 -11.63
CA VAL A 170 13.63 4.04 -11.35
C VAL A 170 14.31 2.67 -11.38
N MET A 171 14.05 1.84 -10.37
CA MET A 171 14.61 0.49 -10.27
C MET A 171 13.77 -0.53 -11.05
#